data_034ae1bcc0b0872056489820c1f2d714
#
_entry.id   034ae1bcc0b0872056489820c1f2d714
#
_cell.length_a   1.000
_cell.length_b   1.000
_cell.length_c   1.000
_cell.angle_alpha   90.00
_cell.angle_beta   90.00
_cell.angle_gamma   90.00
#
_symmetry.space_group_name_H-M   'P 1'
#
loop_
_entity.id
_entity.type
_entity.pdbx_description
1 polymer ?
#
loop_
_entity_poly.entity_id
_entity_poly.type
_entity_poly.pdbx_seq_one_letter_code
_entity_poly.pdbx_strand_id
1 'polypeptide(L)'
;MSKNISLKSIVDFKNDRINFYIPRYQRGYRWKSRQVSQLIDDIDSFSPTESTPFYFLQALAVAKDIENNRVNVVDGQQRLTTLKLILGEESGELPIDYAREANEALDKHFMSMAQKVIEEKLGETGTERRTEFCKKIKERCRFLYYEVDIDKELSTFYQLNSGKIPAKDSELVKCVMLTLGNDEASNVTKVRADEWDDIERMLNNNSFFSFITPRNTWKEDDGMTVLLRYAGLIPTKTEQEEEVFPFLTRILDELKTKSRVTIWKMIYSAFYRLSEWYNDPLMYHAFGAVVHRRGNNESVFKINNDNHILDIIEGMARYQPKSDKDDFKNWDSGLFNYLLLSNAALCWERWPYRYSFEKHRQVDVWTMEHIFARNQKDLNESEFKDWLGEKYSPQKFEDYQKKCKENKGDKWLFDELGNRYPSTEDNSINNLALLPRDANSSFNNKLFEGKRELVVQWSSERWITYWAPPVTEAVFMKSLTGLKMTIPYWSEEDKKAYYSSIKKTIKNFITALKTPLTL
;
A
#
# COMPACT_ATOMS: atom_id res chain seq x y z
N MET A 1 17.91 45.04 -6.36
CA MET A 1 17.12 43.80 -6.58
C MET A 1 16.46 43.93 -7.92
N SER A 2 17.07 43.39 -8.96
CA SER A 2 16.46 43.35 -10.30
C SER A 2 15.27 42.38 -10.27
N LYS A 3 14.08 42.86 -10.63
CA LYS A 3 12.87 42.05 -10.67
C LYS A 3 12.92 41.20 -11.93
N ASN A 4 13.36 39.95 -11.80
CA ASN A 4 13.30 38.98 -12.90
C ASN A 4 11.88 38.39 -13.09
N ILE A 5 10.88 39.26 -13.10
CA ILE A 5 9.48 38.88 -13.33
C ILE A 5 9.01 39.59 -14.59
N SER A 6 8.48 38.82 -15.55
CA SER A 6 7.92 39.33 -16.78
C SER A 6 6.71 38.51 -17.25
N LEU A 7 5.87 39.11 -18.05
CA LEU A 7 4.80 38.41 -18.75
C LEU A 7 5.34 37.88 -20.08
N LYS A 8 5.25 36.58 -20.31
CA LYS A 8 5.70 35.97 -21.54
C LYS A 8 4.65 35.05 -22.15
N SER A 9 4.51 35.12 -23.45
CA SER A 9 3.76 34.18 -24.26
C SER A 9 4.64 33.05 -24.76
N ILE A 10 4.04 32.05 -25.38
CA ILE A 10 4.78 30.97 -26.07
C ILE A 10 5.63 31.57 -27.23
N VAL A 11 5.12 32.59 -27.92
CA VAL A 11 5.84 33.28 -28.98
C VAL A 11 7.10 33.99 -28.45
N ASP A 12 7.01 34.59 -27.26
CA ASP A 12 8.17 35.22 -26.61
C ASP A 12 9.25 34.17 -26.26
N PHE A 13 8.86 32.98 -25.84
CA PHE A 13 9.84 31.90 -25.57
C PHE A 13 10.61 31.50 -26.83
N LYS A 14 9.94 31.43 -27.98
CA LYS A 14 10.56 31.16 -29.27
C LYS A 14 11.51 32.28 -29.68
N ASN A 15 11.07 33.53 -29.58
CA ASN A 15 11.85 34.71 -29.95
C ASN A 15 13.12 34.84 -29.08
N ASP A 16 12.98 34.56 -27.79
CA ASP A 16 14.10 34.57 -26.83
C ASP A 16 14.97 33.30 -26.87
N ARG A 17 14.64 32.36 -27.76
CA ARG A 17 15.32 31.06 -27.92
C ARG A 17 15.45 30.30 -26.62
N ILE A 18 14.38 30.26 -25.82
CA ILE A 18 14.38 29.58 -24.53
C ILE A 18 14.24 28.08 -24.75
N ASN A 19 15.25 27.34 -24.30
CA ASN A 19 15.23 25.89 -24.22
C ASN A 19 14.88 25.48 -22.79
N PHE A 20 13.65 25.00 -22.58
CA PHE A 20 13.23 24.52 -21.29
C PHE A 20 13.81 23.13 -21.01
N TYR A 21 14.20 22.92 -19.78
CA TYR A 21 14.68 21.62 -19.30
C TYR A 21 13.94 21.23 -18.04
N ILE A 22 13.35 20.05 -18.00
CA ILE A 22 12.69 19.48 -16.82
C ILE A 22 13.70 18.65 -16.05
N PRO A 23 14.23 19.14 -14.92
CA PRO A 23 15.24 18.44 -14.13
C PRO A 23 14.73 17.10 -13.57
N ARG A 24 15.68 16.21 -13.26
CA ARG A 24 15.36 14.85 -12.74
C ARG A 24 14.67 14.85 -11.37
N TYR A 25 14.87 15.88 -10.57
CA TYR A 25 14.19 16.02 -9.28
C TYR A 25 12.69 16.31 -9.43
N GLN A 26 12.25 16.82 -10.59
CA GLN A 26 10.84 17.01 -10.88
C GLN A 26 10.16 15.64 -11.02
N ARG A 27 8.94 15.52 -10.47
CA ARG A 27 8.10 14.36 -10.76
C ARG A 27 7.76 14.32 -12.24
N GLY A 28 7.52 13.14 -12.81
CA GLY A 28 7.05 13.00 -14.17
C GLY A 28 5.67 13.63 -14.42
N TYR A 29 5.18 13.57 -15.65
CA TYR A 29 3.85 14.08 -15.98
C TYR A 29 2.75 13.29 -15.25
N ARG A 30 1.84 14.00 -14.54
CA ARG A 30 0.84 13.37 -13.63
C ARG A 30 -0.56 13.97 -13.76
N TRP A 31 -0.80 14.93 -14.64
CA TRP A 31 -2.13 15.45 -14.85
C TRP A 31 -3.08 14.39 -15.39
N LYS A 32 -4.24 14.30 -14.78
CA LYS A 32 -5.33 13.41 -15.17
C LYS A 32 -6.24 14.13 -16.17
N SER A 33 -7.15 13.41 -16.80
CA SER A 33 -8.12 13.91 -17.78
C SER A 33 -8.84 15.20 -17.31
N ARG A 34 -9.19 15.28 -16.03
CA ARG A 34 -9.88 16.45 -15.46
C ARG A 34 -9.05 17.73 -15.55
N GLN A 35 -7.76 17.69 -15.19
CA GLN A 35 -6.93 18.89 -15.21
C GLN A 35 -6.65 19.36 -16.64
N VAL A 36 -6.45 18.43 -17.57
CA VAL A 36 -6.28 18.73 -19.00
C VAL A 36 -7.55 19.33 -19.57
N SER A 37 -8.70 18.70 -19.32
CA SER A 37 -10.02 19.22 -19.74
C SER A 37 -10.25 20.62 -19.22
N GLN A 38 -10.02 20.86 -17.93
CA GLN A 38 -10.22 22.16 -17.29
C GLN A 38 -9.34 23.25 -17.91
N LEU A 39 -8.05 22.96 -18.16
CA LEU A 39 -7.16 23.92 -18.82
C LEU A 39 -7.69 24.31 -20.22
N ILE A 40 -8.16 23.33 -21.00
CA ILE A 40 -8.74 23.59 -22.33
C ILE A 40 -10.00 24.44 -22.20
N ASP A 41 -10.91 24.07 -21.31
CA ASP A 41 -12.18 24.79 -21.11
C ASP A 41 -11.97 26.23 -20.63
N ASP A 42 -11.02 26.44 -19.71
CA ASP A 42 -10.67 27.75 -19.19
C ASP A 42 -10.10 28.67 -20.29
N ILE A 43 -9.20 28.16 -21.11
CA ILE A 43 -8.63 28.91 -22.24
C ILE A 43 -9.70 29.14 -23.32
N ASP A 44 -10.55 28.18 -23.58
CA ASP A 44 -11.57 28.26 -24.61
C ASP A 44 -12.68 29.26 -24.28
N SER A 45 -13.12 29.25 -23.06
CA SER A 45 -14.15 30.19 -22.55
C SER A 45 -13.64 31.60 -22.33
N PHE A 46 -12.30 31.80 -22.28
CA PHE A 46 -11.73 33.11 -22.02
C PHE A 46 -12.04 34.13 -23.12
N SER A 47 -12.64 35.23 -22.76
CA SER A 47 -12.88 36.39 -23.60
C SER A 47 -12.12 37.60 -23.04
N PRO A 48 -11.20 38.21 -23.83
CA PRO A 48 -10.44 39.36 -23.34
C PRO A 48 -11.32 40.58 -23.15
N THR A 49 -11.01 41.35 -22.09
CA THR A 49 -11.59 42.66 -21.80
C THR A 49 -10.48 43.69 -21.71
N GLU A 50 -10.80 45.00 -21.65
CA GLU A 50 -9.81 46.05 -21.45
C GLU A 50 -9.02 45.87 -20.14
N SER A 51 -9.68 45.39 -19.08
CA SER A 51 -9.07 45.16 -17.77
C SER A 51 -8.33 43.79 -17.68
N THR A 52 -8.72 42.79 -18.50
CA THR A 52 -8.15 41.44 -18.52
C THR A 52 -7.83 41.02 -19.97
N PRO A 53 -6.78 41.61 -20.59
CA PRO A 53 -6.47 41.36 -22.00
C PRO A 53 -5.90 39.97 -22.30
N PHE A 54 -5.42 39.26 -21.27
CA PHE A 54 -4.80 37.96 -21.42
C PHE A 54 -5.30 36.95 -20.38
N TYR A 55 -5.34 35.68 -20.78
CA TYR A 55 -5.51 34.55 -19.85
C TYR A 55 -4.17 34.23 -19.18
N PHE A 56 -4.15 34.23 -17.86
CA PHE A 56 -2.94 33.91 -17.10
C PHE A 56 -2.81 32.41 -16.84
N LEU A 57 -1.77 31.84 -17.43
CA LEU A 57 -1.38 30.43 -17.24
C LEU A 57 -0.71 30.15 -15.87
N GLN A 58 -0.84 31.10 -14.92
CA GLN A 58 -0.15 31.13 -13.61
C GLN A 58 1.37 31.37 -13.72
N ALA A 59 2.10 31.21 -12.60
CA ALA A 59 3.53 31.41 -12.56
C ALA A 59 4.27 30.24 -13.23
N LEU A 60 5.34 30.59 -13.93
CA LEU A 60 6.36 29.69 -14.45
C LEU A 60 7.69 30.11 -13.84
N ALA A 61 8.12 29.38 -12.81
CA ALA A 61 9.39 29.66 -12.16
C ALA A 61 10.50 28.86 -12.85
N VAL A 62 11.60 29.52 -13.16
CA VAL A 62 12.72 28.94 -13.91
C VAL A 62 14.05 29.38 -13.37
N ALA A 63 15.10 28.56 -13.57
CA ALA A 63 16.48 28.92 -13.28
C ALA A 63 17.33 28.80 -14.55
N LYS A 64 18.13 29.82 -14.87
CA LYS A 64 19.02 29.78 -16.03
C LYS A 64 20.29 29.00 -15.75
N ASP A 65 20.46 27.90 -16.46
CA ASP A 65 21.67 27.09 -16.50
C ASP A 65 22.54 27.54 -17.69
N ILE A 66 23.37 28.56 -17.44
CA ILE A 66 24.21 29.19 -18.47
C ILE A 66 25.24 28.20 -19.00
N GLU A 67 25.78 27.34 -18.13
CA GLU A 67 26.82 26.37 -18.51
C GLU A 67 26.30 25.34 -19.54
N ASN A 68 25.04 24.93 -19.41
CA ASN A 68 24.42 23.96 -20.30
C ASN A 68 23.52 24.62 -21.37
N ASN A 69 23.49 25.94 -21.46
CA ASN A 69 22.66 26.70 -22.41
C ASN A 69 21.17 26.29 -22.39
N ARG A 70 20.59 26.15 -21.21
CA ARG A 70 19.21 25.73 -20.98
C ARG A 70 18.56 26.47 -19.84
N VAL A 71 17.24 26.35 -19.73
CA VAL A 71 16.45 26.97 -18.66
C VAL A 71 15.72 25.87 -17.89
N ASN A 72 16.18 25.63 -16.66
CA ASN A 72 15.59 24.63 -15.79
C ASN A 72 14.22 25.09 -15.30
N VAL A 73 13.20 24.28 -15.48
CA VAL A 73 11.86 24.56 -14.96
C VAL A 73 11.79 24.20 -13.49
N VAL A 74 11.49 25.17 -12.64
CA VAL A 74 11.37 25.03 -11.18
C VAL A 74 9.92 24.76 -10.78
N ASP A 75 8.96 25.49 -11.36
CA ASP A 75 7.50 25.23 -11.21
C ASP A 75 6.78 25.52 -12.53
N GLY A 76 5.68 24.81 -12.81
CA GLY A 76 4.88 24.97 -14.01
C GLY A 76 5.05 23.87 -15.06
N GLN A 77 5.86 22.84 -14.78
CA GLN A 77 6.16 21.76 -15.74
C GLN A 77 4.90 21.06 -16.28
N GLN A 78 3.90 20.76 -15.45
CA GLN A 78 2.70 20.04 -15.88
C GLN A 78 1.94 20.83 -16.97
N ARG A 79 1.82 22.15 -16.78
CA ARG A 79 1.20 23.05 -17.78
C ARG A 79 2.02 23.15 -19.05
N LEU A 80 3.34 23.35 -18.90
CA LEU A 80 4.23 23.38 -20.07
C LEU A 80 4.12 22.11 -20.89
N THR A 81 4.17 20.95 -20.25
CA THR A 81 4.03 19.64 -20.92
C THR A 81 2.65 19.51 -21.60
N THR A 82 1.57 19.91 -20.91
CA THR A 82 0.22 19.86 -21.52
C THR A 82 0.11 20.79 -22.74
N LEU A 83 0.67 22.00 -22.67
CA LEU A 83 0.68 22.92 -23.82
C LEU A 83 1.52 22.36 -24.98
N LYS A 84 2.67 21.71 -24.68
CA LYS A 84 3.44 20.99 -25.71
C LYS A 84 2.62 19.91 -26.38
N LEU A 85 1.85 19.12 -25.64
CA LEU A 85 0.95 18.10 -26.18
C LEU A 85 -0.18 18.71 -27.02
N ILE A 86 -0.73 19.85 -26.62
CA ILE A 86 -1.77 20.57 -27.39
C ILE A 86 -1.20 21.12 -28.70
N LEU A 87 -0.02 21.72 -28.68
CA LEU A 87 0.63 22.28 -29.87
C LEU A 87 1.02 21.21 -30.90
N GLY A 88 1.31 19.98 -30.46
CA GLY A 88 1.63 18.86 -31.36
C GLY A 88 2.85 19.16 -32.25
N GLU A 89 2.66 19.14 -33.58
CA GLU A 89 3.75 19.40 -34.55
C GLU A 89 4.33 20.81 -34.47
N GLU A 90 3.52 21.77 -34.01
CA GLU A 90 3.97 23.14 -33.73
C GLU A 90 4.77 23.23 -32.41
N SER A 91 5.03 22.10 -31.74
CA SER A 91 5.79 22.03 -30.47
C SER A 91 7.24 22.52 -30.60
N GLY A 92 7.79 22.66 -31.81
CA GLY A 92 9.05 23.34 -32.06
C GLY A 92 9.07 24.82 -31.61
N GLU A 93 7.91 25.42 -31.36
CA GLU A 93 7.77 26.74 -30.73
C GLU A 93 7.93 26.71 -29.20
N LEU A 94 7.79 25.51 -28.58
CA LEU A 94 7.95 25.29 -27.14
C LEU A 94 8.93 24.11 -26.91
N PRO A 95 10.24 24.32 -27.12
CA PRO A 95 11.23 23.27 -26.92
C PRO A 95 11.33 22.92 -25.44
N ILE A 96 11.05 21.68 -25.10
CA ILE A 96 11.15 21.14 -23.74
C ILE A 96 11.93 19.85 -23.80
N ASP A 97 13.10 19.85 -23.16
CA ASP A 97 13.89 18.66 -22.94
C ASP A 97 13.63 18.09 -21.53
N TYR A 98 13.56 16.79 -21.45
CA TYR A 98 13.34 16.09 -20.20
C TYR A 98 14.63 15.40 -19.77
N ALA A 99 15.01 15.56 -18.51
CA ALA A 99 16.13 14.83 -17.91
C ALA A 99 15.94 13.31 -17.95
N ARG A 100 14.68 12.89 -18.04
CA ARG A 100 14.26 11.50 -18.23
C ARG A 100 13.86 11.33 -19.69
N GLU A 101 14.30 10.25 -20.30
CA GLU A 101 13.66 9.82 -21.53
C GLU A 101 12.17 9.56 -21.22
N ALA A 102 11.27 10.04 -22.07
CA ALA A 102 9.81 9.85 -21.91
C ALA A 102 9.39 8.35 -22.03
N ASN A 103 10.26 7.46 -21.60
CA ASN A 103 10.15 6.01 -21.69
C ASN A 103 9.57 5.35 -20.44
N GLU A 104 9.34 6.09 -19.37
CA GLU A 104 8.69 5.54 -18.21
C GLU A 104 7.23 5.21 -18.51
N ALA A 105 6.86 3.97 -18.29
CA ALA A 105 5.51 3.46 -18.59
C ALA A 105 4.40 4.32 -17.95
N LEU A 106 4.68 4.91 -16.78
CA LEU A 106 3.75 5.74 -16.04
C LEU A 106 3.59 7.13 -16.68
N ASP A 107 4.68 7.77 -17.12
CA ASP A 107 4.63 9.07 -17.81
C ASP A 107 3.94 8.94 -19.16
N LYS A 108 4.25 7.88 -19.90
CA LYS A 108 3.56 7.53 -21.16
C LYS A 108 2.06 7.33 -20.94
N HIS A 109 1.68 6.67 -19.84
CA HIS A 109 0.28 6.46 -19.50
C HIS A 109 -0.46 7.80 -19.33
N PHE A 110 0.07 8.71 -18.47
CA PHE A 110 -0.58 10.00 -18.25
C PHE A 110 -0.53 10.91 -19.49
N MET A 111 0.55 10.91 -20.26
CA MET A 111 0.64 11.65 -21.51
C MET A 111 -0.37 11.12 -22.54
N SER A 112 -0.52 9.80 -22.65
CA SER A 112 -1.52 9.18 -23.54
C SER A 112 -2.96 9.51 -23.12
N MET A 113 -3.24 9.54 -21.80
CA MET A 113 -4.54 10.00 -21.29
C MET A 113 -4.78 11.47 -21.62
N ALA A 114 -3.77 12.34 -21.45
CA ALA A 114 -3.86 13.74 -21.80
C ALA A 114 -4.12 13.94 -23.29
N GLN A 115 -3.42 13.18 -24.12
CA GLN A 115 -3.58 13.25 -25.58
C GLN A 115 -4.98 12.84 -26.03
N LYS A 116 -5.56 11.77 -25.44
CA LYS A 116 -6.96 11.40 -25.72
C LYS A 116 -7.95 12.54 -25.40
N VAL A 117 -7.79 13.20 -24.25
CA VAL A 117 -8.65 14.33 -23.88
C VAL A 117 -8.48 15.51 -24.84
N ILE A 118 -7.24 15.77 -25.27
CA ILE A 118 -6.94 16.81 -26.24
C ILE A 118 -7.62 16.50 -27.58
N GLU A 119 -7.50 15.27 -28.07
CA GLU A 119 -8.13 14.81 -29.31
C GLU A 119 -9.65 14.84 -29.23
N GLU A 120 -10.25 14.43 -28.12
CA GLU A 120 -11.70 14.48 -27.88
C GLU A 120 -12.25 15.92 -27.91
N LYS A 121 -11.49 16.89 -27.38
CA LYS A 121 -11.96 18.29 -27.26
C LYS A 121 -11.59 19.19 -28.44
N LEU A 122 -10.44 18.96 -29.00
CA LEU A 122 -9.85 19.84 -30.04
C LEU A 122 -9.68 19.16 -31.39
N GLY A 123 -9.86 17.84 -31.46
CA GLY A 123 -9.58 17.04 -32.65
C GLY A 123 -8.10 16.64 -32.78
N GLU A 124 -7.79 15.88 -33.80
CA GLU A 124 -6.43 15.48 -34.14
C GLU A 124 -5.56 16.69 -34.53
N THR A 125 -4.24 16.52 -34.49
CA THR A 125 -3.31 17.56 -34.93
C THR A 125 -3.58 17.96 -36.39
N GLY A 126 -3.66 19.26 -36.65
CA GLY A 126 -3.97 19.82 -37.97
C GLY A 126 -5.46 20.06 -38.26
N THR A 127 -6.37 19.68 -37.36
CA THR A 127 -7.79 20.05 -37.47
C THR A 127 -7.97 21.57 -37.30
N GLU A 128 -8.97 22.14 -37.98
CA GLU A 128 -9.29 23.58 -37.91
C GLU A 128 -9.49 24.00 -36.45
N ARG A 129 -10.27 23.24 -35.69
CA ARG A 129 -10.56 23.52 -34.27
C ARG A 129 -9.28 23.58 -33.42
N ARG A 130 -8.35 22.63 -33.60
CA ARG A 130 -7.10 22.60 -32.85
C ARG A 130 -6.16 23.73 -33.26
N THR A 131 -6.11 24.04 -34.55
CA THR A 131 -5.32 25.15 -35.09
C THR A 131 -5.78 26.49 -34.56
N GLU A 132 -7.11 26.74 -34.52
CA GLU A 132 -7.67 27.93 -33.91
C GLU A 132 -7.36 28.03 -32.42
N PHE A 133 -7.46 26.94 -31.71
CA PHE A 133 -7.13 26.88 -30.28
C PHE A 133 -5.65 27.15 -30.04
N CYS A 134 -4.74 26.59 -30.82
CA CYS A 134 -3.30 26.89 -30.78
C CYS A 134 -3.02 28.38 -31.04
N LYS A 135 -3.72 29.00 -32.00
CA LYS A 135 -3.62 30.43 -32.24
C LYS A 135 -4.08 31.23 -31.03
N LYS A 136 -5.19 30.83 -30.42
CA LYS A 136 -5.73 31.47 -29.19
C LYS A 136 -4.72 31.41 -28.04
N ILE A 137 -4.03 30.26 -27.85
CA ILE A 137 -2.96 30.12 -26.84
C ILE A 137 -1.83 31.13 -27.13
N LYS A 138 -1.33 31.19 -28.34
CA LYS A 138 -0.22 32.07 -28.74
C LYS A 138 -0.54 33.54 -28.52
N GLU A 139 -1.72 33.96 -28.91
CA GLU A 139 -2.14 35.37 -28.87
C GLU A 139 -2.59 35.81 -27.49
N ARG A 140 -3.33 34.97 -26.75
CA ARG A 140 -4.10 35.39 -25.56
C ARG A 140 -3.57 34.82 -24.24
N CYS A 141 -2.71 33.83 -24.25
CA CYS A 141 -2.19 33.24 -23.00
C CYS A 141 -0.84 33.84 -22.62
N ARG A 142 -0.66 34.11 -21.33
CA ARG A 142 0.61 34.62 -20.77
C ARG A 142 0.96 33.87 -19.50
N PHE A 143 2.25 33.59 -19.36
CA PHE A 143 2.85 33.15 -18.11
C PHE A 143 3.38 34.33 -17.32
N LEU A 144 3.24 34.27 -16.00
CA LEU A 144 4.04 35.08 -15.12
C LEU A 144 5.42 34.39 -15.00
N TYR A 145 6.34 34.80 -15.89
CA TYR A 145 7.68 34.23 -15.97
C TYR A 145 8.54 34.79 -14.84
N TYR A 146 9.01 33.91 -13.97
CA TYR A 146 9.81 34.26 -12.80
C TYR A 146 11.15 33.55 -12.86
N GLU A 147 12.23 34.31 -13.03
CA GLU A 147 13.59 33.81 -13.12
C GLU A 147 14.27 33.87 -11.75
N VAL A 148 14.81 32.74 -11.30
CA VAL A 148 15.59 32.63 -10.06
C VAL A 148 17.05 32.32 -10.38
N ASP A 149 17.93 32.67 -9.45
CA ASP A 149 19.34 32.30 -9.55
C ASP A 149 19.48 30.78 -9.47
N ILE A 150 20.43 30.22 -10.21
CA ILE A 150 20.64 28.76 -10.29
C ILE A 150 20.97 28.13 -8.92
N ASP A 151 21.67 28.84 -8.07
CA ASP A 151 22.00 28.45 -6.69
C ASP A 151 20.76 28.39 -5.77
N LYS A 152 19.68 29.07 -6.14
CA LYS A 152 18.40 29.11 -5.42
C LYS A 152 17.33 28.21 -6.05
N GLU A 153 17.64 27.49 -7.10
CA GLU A 153 16.70 26.63 -7.84
C GLU A 153 15.93 25.69 -6.90
N LEU A 154 16.63 24.91 -6.11
CA LEU A 154 16.03 23.94 -5.19
C LEU A 154 15.28 24.61 -4.04
N SER A 155 15.83 25.66 -3.43
CA SER A 155 15.13 26.38 -2.35
C SER A 155 13.84 27.02 -2.84
N THR A 156 13.82 27.55 -4.07
CA THR A 156 12.61 28.09 -4.69
C THR A 156 11.61 26.99 -5.02
N PHE A 157 12.08 25.85 -5.51
CA PHE A 157 11.22 24.68 -5.72
C PHE A 157 10.49 24.29 -4.44
N TYR A 158 11.20 24.22 -3.31
CA TYR A 158 10.58 23.92 -2.02
C TYR A 158 9.56 24.98 -1.59
N GLN A 159 9.89 26.27 -1.69
CA GLN A 159 9.00 27.36 -1.29
C GLN A 159 7.72 27.42 -2.13
N LEU A 160 7.81 27.19 -3.44
CA LEU A 160 6.64 27.24 -4.34
C LEU A 160 5.73 26.02 -4.19
N ASN A 161 6.25 24.91 -3.75
CA ASN A 161 5.46 23.70 -3.51
C ASN A 161 4.89 23.59 -2.10
N SER A 162 5.41 24.33 -1.13
CA SER A 162 4.94 24.31 0.26
C SER A 162 3.53 24.85 0.49
N GLY A 163 2.91 25.53 -0.49
CA GLY A 163 1.57 26.14 -0.37
C GLY A 163 0.49 25.56 -1.30
N LYS A 164 0.85 24.61 -2.16
CA LYS A 164 -0.08 23.89 -3.06
C LYS A 164 -0.25 22.45 -2.56
N ILE A 165 -0.74 21.52 -3.31
CA ILE A 165 -0.73 20.10 -2.87
C ILE A 165 0.69 19.82 -2.38
N PRO A 166 0.93 19.62 -1.07
CA PRO A 166 2.28 19.62 -0.55
C PRO A 166 3.07 18.54 -1.27
N ALA A 167 4.27 18.88 -1.74
CA ALA A 167 5.19 17.88 -2.20
C ALA A 167 5.36 16.88 -1.06
N LYS A 168 5.29 15.59 -1.36
CA LYS A 168 5.52 14.58 -0.34
C LYS A 168 6.95 14.72 0.16
N ASP A 169 7.16 14.44 1.43
CA ASP A 169 8.48 14.48 2.05
C ASP A 169 9.51 13.64 1.25
N SER A 170 9.09 12.46 0.77
CA SER A 170 9.89 11.60 -0.11
C SER A 170 10.28 12.25 -1.45
N GLU A 171 9.43 13.11 -2.04
CA GLU A 171 9.76 13.84 -3.27
C GLU A 171 10.86 14.89 -3.01
N LEU A 172 10.86 15.49 -1.83
CA LEU A 172 11.89 16.43 -1.43
C LEU A 172 13.22 15.71 -1.12
N VAL A 173 13.16 14.57 -0.46
CA VAL A 173 14.32 13.69 -0.27
C VAL A 173 14.92 13.30 -1.62
N LYS A 174 14.08 12.93 -2.61
CA LYS A 174 14.51 12.65 -3.99
C LYS A 174 15.32 13.80 -4.58
N CYS A 175 14.83 15.03 -4.45
CA CYS A 175 15.51 16.22 -4.96
C CYS A 175 16.92 16.34 -4.36
N VAL A 176 17.04 16.23 -3.04
CA VAL A 176 18.34 16.32 -2.35
C VAL A 176 19.29 15.20 -2.79
N MET A 177 18.77 13.97 -2.91
CA MET A 177 19.59 12.81 -3.27
C MET A 177 20.03 12.80 -4.73
N LEU A 178 19.27 13.44 -5.66
CA LEU A 178 19.58 13.52 -7.08
C LEU A 178 20.31 14.82 -7.50
N THR A 179 20.53 15.75 -6.57
CA THR A 179 21.38 16.92 -6.84
C THR A 179 22.84 16.51 -6.85
N LEU A 180 23.61 17.01 -7.84
CA LEU A 180 25.07 16.80 -7.89
C LEU A 180 25.73 17.38 -6.64
N GLY A 181 26.50 16.55 -5.94
CA GLY A 181 27.44 17.02 -4.93
C GLY A 181 28.69 17.60 -5.62
N ASN A 182 29.35 18.54 -4.97
CA ASN A 182 30.57 19.17 -5.51
C ASN A 182 31.68 18.16 -5.84
N ASP A 183 31.62 16.94 -5.28
CA ASP A 183 32.62 15.88 -5.41
C ASP A 183 32.13 14.68 -6.22
N GLU A 184 30.96 14.77 -6.88
CA GLU A 184 30.35 13.64 -7.59
C GLU A 184 30.45 13.81 -9.11
N ALA A 185 30.86 12.75 -9.81
CA ALA A 185 30.82 12.71 -11.27
C ALA A 185 29.38 12.69 -11.80
N SER A 186 29.10 13.34 -12.91
CA SER A 186 27.75 13.48 -13.49
C SER A 186 27.06 12.14 -13.81
N ASN A 187 27.81 11.08 -14.13
CA ASN A 187 27.29 9.75 -14.37
C ASN A 187 26.73 9.09 -13.09
N VAL A 188 27.24 9.41 -11.90
CA VAL A 188 26.75 8.86 -10.63
C VAL A 188 25.33 9.31 -10.34
N THR A 189 25.02 10.56 -10.63
CA THR A 189 23.66 11.09 -10.45
C THR A 189 22.67 10.45 -11.42
N LYS A 190 23.11 10.15 -12.65
CA LYS A 190 22.29 9.44 -13.63
C LYS A 190 21.92 8.03 -13.16
N VAL A 191 22.93 7.25 -12.75
CA VAL A 191 22.71 5.88 -12.23
C VAL A 191 21.77 5.90 -11.01
N ARG A 192 22.03 6.82 -10.07
CA ARG A 192 21.18 6.97 -8.87
C ARG A 192 19.73 7.31 -9.22
N ALA A 193 19.50 8.10 -10.26
CA ALA A 193 18.15 8.44 -10.68
C ALA A 193 17.43 7.24 -11.31
N ASP A 194 18.13 6.45 -12.13
CA ASP A 194 17.58 5.26 -12.74
C ASP A 194 17.24 4.20 -11.67
N GLU A 195 18.14 4.00 -10.70
CA GLU A 195 17.90 3.15 -9.53
C GLU A 195 16.73 3.64 -8.66
N TRP A 196 16.59 4.97 -8.46
CA TRP A 196 15.46 5.55 -7.73
C TRP A 196 14.12 5.23 -8.40
N ASP A 197 14.06 5.36 -9.71
CA ASP A 197 12.84 5.12 -10.47
C ASP A 197 12.45 3.62 -10.46
N ASP A 198 13.43 2.71 -10.44
CA ASP A 198 13.21 1.28 -10.26
C ASP A 198 12.65 0.98 -8.87
N ILE A 199 13.20 1.62 -7.84
CA ILE A 199 12.71 1.52 -6.45
C ILE A 199 11.26 2.01 -6.37
N GLU A 200 10.96 3.21 -6.88
CA GLU A 200 9.58 3.74 -6.88
C GLU A 200 8.60 2.81 -7.59
N ARG A 201 9.00 2.23 -8.71
CA ARG A 201 8.16 1.27 -9.45
C ARG A 201 7.83 0.04 -8.60
N MET A 202 8.81 -0.52 -7.90
CA MET A 202 8.60 -1.67 -7.04
C MET A 202 7.76 -1.31 -5.80
N LEU A 203 7.99 -0.16 -5.20
CA LEU A 203 7.23 0.35 -4.06
C LEU A 203 5.76 0.68 -4.40
N ASN A 204 5.46 1.01 -5.65
CA ASN A 204 4.11 1.21 -6.17
C ASN A 204 3.36 -0.10 -6.46
N ASN A 205 4.03 -1.26 -6.38
CA ASN A 205 3.37 -2.55 -6.45
C ASN A 205 2.66 -2.83 -5.11
N ASN A 206 1.34 -2.95 -5.12
CA ASN A 206 0.52 -3.15 -3.92
C ASN A 206 0.95 -4.36 -3.10
N SER A 207 1.35 -5.44 -3.75
CA SER A 207 1.77 -6.67 -3.08
C SER A 207 3.10 -6.47 -2.34
N PHE A 208 4.09 -5.83 -2.99
CA PHE A 208 5.37 -5.49 -2.36
C PHE A 208 5.20 -4.46 -1.24
N PHE A 209 4.44 -3.40 -1.50
CA PHE A 209 4.17 -2.37 -0.49
C PHE A 209 3.49 -2.95 0.75
N SER A 210 2.49 -3.82 0.57
CA SER A 210 1.80 -4.49 1.67
C SER A 210 2.71 -5.45 2.42
N PHE A 211 3.63 -6.12 1.74
CA PHE A 211 4.60 -7.02 2.34
C PHE A 211 5.55 -6.32 3.33
N ILE A 212 5.99 -5.08 3.00
CA ILE A 212 6.97 -4.34 3.81
C ILE A 212 6.32 -3.39 4.83
N THR A 213 5.02 -3.10 4.73
CA THR A 213 4.37 -2.03 5.51
C THR A 213 3.52 -2.59 6.64
N PRO A 214 3.84 -2.30 7.91
CA PRO A 214 3.02 -2.68 9.06
C PRO A 214 1.60 -2.11 8.94
N ARG A 215 0.62 -2.88 9.42
CA ARG A 215 -0.80 -2.60 9.20
C ARG A 215 -1.30 -1.29 9.84
N ASN A 216 -0.90 -0.99 11.06
CA ASN A 216 -1.51 0.07 11.88
C ASN A 216 -0.64 1.32 12.02
N THR A 217 0.48 1.36 11.33
CA THR A 217 1.40 2.49 11.34
C THR A 217 1.35 3.15 9.98
N TRP A 218 1.37 4.47 9.96
CA TRP A 218 1.72 5.21 8.74
C TRP A 218 0.71 5.10 7.59
N LYS A 219 -0.57 5.36 7.88
CA LYS A 219 -1.62 5.44 6.84
C LYS A 219 -1.32 6.48 5.75
N GLU A 220 -0.50 7.46 6.07
CA GLU A 220 -0.12 8.57 5.19
C GLU A 220 1.26 8.40 4.54
N ASP A 221 2.07 7.44 5.01
CA ASP A 221 3.40 7.20 4.43
C ASP A 221 3.28 6.56 3.04
N ASP A 222 4.03 7.08 2.11
CA ASP A 222 4.24 6.44 0.82
C ASP A 222 5.35 5.36 0.92
N GLY A 223 5.47 4.56 -0.15
CA GLY A 223 6.43 3.46 -0.16
C GLY A 223 7.88 3.91 0.08
N MET A 224 8.25 5.11 -0.36
CA MET A 224 9.61 5.62 -0.19
C MET A 224 9.87 5.99 1.26
N THR A 225 8.95 6.64 1.97
CA THR A 225 9.11 6.93 3.40
C THR A 225 9.21 5.66 4.24
N VAL A 226 8.46 4.62 3.88
CA VAL A 226 8.61 3.28 4.48
C VAL A 226 10.01 2.72 4.25
N LEU A 227 10.55 2.82 3.03
CA LEU A 227 11.91 2.37 2.71
C LEU A 227 12.98 3.16 3.48
N LEU A 228 12.82 4.48 3.61
CA LEU A 228 13.74 5.32 4.39
C LEU A 228 13.83 4.86 5.85
N ARG A 229 12.72 4.40 6.45
CA ARG A 229 12.71 3.81 7.79
C ARG A 229 13.56 2.53 7.85
N TYR A 230 13.43 1.63 6.86
CA TYR A 230 14.27 0.42 6.76
C TYR A 230 15.75 0.72 6.50
N ALA A 231 16.06 1.86 5.89
CA ALA A 231 17.42 2.34 5.72
C ALA A 231 18.02 2.97 7.01
N GLY A 232 17.25 3.02 8.11
CA GLY A 232 17.67 3.63 9.37
C GLY A 232 17.60 5.16 9.37
N LEU A 233 16.95 5.76 8.37
CA LEU A 233 16.78 7.20 8.22
C LEU A 233 15.44 7.64 8.86
N ILE A 234 15.22 7.22 10.10
CA ILE A 234 13.99 7.48 10.84
C ILE A 234 14.10 8.87 11.48
N PRO A 235 13.15 9.79 11.21
CA PRO A 235 13.09 11.06 11.90
C PRO A 235 12.99 10.88 13.42
N THR A 236 13.65 11.74 14.18
CA THR A 236 13.51 11.80 15.62
C THR A 236 12.09 12.20 16.01
N LYS A 237 11.73 12.00 17.28
CA LYS A 237 10.41 12.40 17.76
C LYS A 237 10.17 13.90 17.62
N THR A 238 11.18 14.71 17.91
CA THR A 238 11.14 16.17 17.74
C THR A 238 10.96 16.55 16.27
N GLU A 239 11.73 15.95 15.35
CA GLU A 239 11.58 16.20 13.90
C GLU A 239 10.16 15.83 13.41
N GLN A 240 9.55 14.76 13.94
CA GLN A 240 8.18 14.36 13.57
C GLN A 240 7.10 15.32 14.09
N GLU A 241 7.30 15.94 15.24
CA GLU A 241 6.31 16.81 15.89
C GLU A 241 6.45 18.28 15.43
N GLU A 242 7.67 18.75 15.11
CA GLU A 242 7.95 20.16 14.83
C GLU A 242 8.18 20.48 13.36
N GLU A 243 8.57 19.49 12.54
CA GLU A 243 8.96 19.73 11.16
C GLU A 243 7.86 19.35 10.16
N VAL A 244 7.66 20.20 9.16
CA VAL A 244 6.71 19.95 8.06
C VAL A 244 7.18 18.79 7.17
N PHE A 245 8.50 18.62 7.05
CA PHE A 245 9.16 17.59 6.23
C PHE A 245 10.20 16.83 7.06
N PRO A 246 9.77 15.96 7.97
CA PRO A 246 10.67 15.32 8.92
C PRO A 246 11.73 14.42 8.27
N PHE A 247 11.41 13.71 7.19
CA PHE A 247 12.40 12.88 6.48
C PHE A 247 13.43 13.72 5.72
N LEU A 248 13.00 14.83 5.12
CA LEU A 248 13.93 15.78 4.51
C LEU A 248 14.91 16.35 5.55
N THR A 249 14.38 16.81 6.69
CA THR A 249 15.21 17.34 7.79
C THR A 249 16.20 16.27 8.25
N ARG A 250 15.75 15.04 8.46
CA ARG A 250 16.61 13.92 8.82
C ARG A 250 17.72 13.67 7.80
N ILE A 251 17.41 13.69 6.50
CA ILE A 251 18.43 13.51 5.45
C ILE A 251 19.43 14.65 5.43
N LEU A 252 18.98 15.89 5.59
CA LEU A 252 19.87 17.05 5.65
C LEU A 252 20.82 16.98 6.85
N ASP A 253 20.35 16.50 8.00
CA ASP A 253 21.19 16.28 9.18
C ASP A 253 22.22 15.17 8.97
N GLU A 254 21.83 14.06 8.36
CA GLU A 254 22.76 12.99 8.00
C GLU A 254 23.84 13.46 7.01
N LEU A 255 23.49 14.35 6.08
CA LEU A 255 24.43 14.93 5.12
C LEU A 255 25.48 15.84 5.74
N LYS A 256 25.31 16.31 6.99
CA LYS A 256 26.34 17.05 7.72
C LYS A 256 27.55 16.16 8.07
N THR A 257 27.35 14.86 8.19
CA THR A 257 28.38 13.91 8.62
C THR A 257 28.67 12.79 7.61
N LYS A 258 27.77 12.53 6.67
CA LYS A 258 27.87 11.47 5.67
C LYS A 258 27.78 12.03 4.26
N SER A 259 28.45 11.40 3.30
CA SER A 259 28.29 11.73 1.87
C SER A 259 26.94 11.24 1.34
N ARG A 260 26.45 11.87 0.27
CA ARG A 260 25.25 11.39 -0.47
C ARG A 260 25.40 9.93 -0.93
N VAL A 261 26.57 9.54 -1.37
CA VAL A 261 26.88 8.15 -1.77
C VAL A 261 26.65 7.20 -0.59
N THR A 262 27.07 7.57 0.61
CA THR A 262 26.87 6.75 1.81
C THR A 262 25.39 6.60 2.14
N ILE A 263 24.62 7.69 2.13
CA ILE A 263 23.18 7.66 2.39
C ILE A 263 22.46 6.86 1.30
N TRP A 264 22.86 7.04 0.04
CA TRP A 264 22.29 6.25 -1.07
C TRP A 264 22.52 4.76 -0.89
N LYS A 265 23.73 4.36 -0.51
CA LYS A 265 24.04 2.95 -0.20
C LYS A 265 23.15 2.39 0.91
N MET A 266 22.83 3.19 1.94
CA MET A 266 21.91 2.75 3.00
C MET A 266 20.50 2.48 2.43
N ILE A 267 19.97 3.39 1.61
CA ILE A 267 18.66 3.27 0.98
C ILE A 267 18.63 2.06 0.04
N TYR A 268 19.60 1.96 -0.86
CA TYR A 268 19.69 0.90 -1.86
C TYR A 268 19.88 -0.48 -1.23
N SER A 269 20.74 -0.59 -0.21
CA SER A 269 20.93 -1.86 0.53
C SER A 269 19.68 -2.32 1.27
N ALA A 270 18.90 -1.37 1.81
CA ALA A 270 17.61 -1.70 2.43
C ALA A 270 16.62 -2.21 1.37
N PHE A 271 16.51 -1.54 0.23
CA PHE A 271 15.65 -1.95 -0.87
C PHE A 271 16.04 -3.34 -1.41
N TYR A 272 17.33 -3.55 -1.66
CA TYR A 272 17.85 -4.82 -2.18
C TYR A 272 17.50 -5.98 -1.24
N ARG A 273 17.76 -5.83 0.05
CA ARG A 273 17.43 -6.83 1.08
C ARG A 273 15.93 -7.14 1.13
N LEU A 274 15.06 -6.11 1.12
CA LEU A 274 13.62 -6.29 1.10
C LEU A 274 13.14 -7.00 -0.18
N SER A 275 13.77 -6.71 -1.31
CA SER A 275 13.48 -7.33 -2.60
C SER A 275 13.92 -8.79 -2.62
N GLU A 276 15.08 -9.12 -2.05
CA GLU A 276 15.50 -10.52 -1.89
C GLU A 276 14.50 -11.30 -1.03
N TRP A 277 14.12 -10.76 0.14
CA TRP A 277 13.12 -11.41 0.99
C TRP A 277 11.75 -11.53 0.32
N TYR A 278 11.35 -10.56 -0.50
CA TYR A 278 10.11 -10.65 -1.26
C TYR A 278 10.12 -11.77 -2.30
N ASN A 279 11.26 -12.00 -2.94
CA ASN A 279 11.41 -12.99 -4.00
C ASN A 279 11.71 -14.40 -3.48
N ASP A 280 12.28 -14.53 -2.30
CA ASP A 280 12.52 -15.83 -1.67
C ASP A 280 11.23 -16.36 -1.01
N PRO A 281 10.75 -17.58 -1.37
CA PRO A 281 9.50 -18.12 -0.84
C PRO A 281 9.45 -18.24 0.67
N LEU A 282 10.56 -18.62 1.30
CA LEU A 282 10.65 -18.82 2.75
C LEU A 282 10.67 -17.47 3.47
N MET A 283 11.53 -16.56 3.02
CA MET A 283 11.69 -15.23 3.60
C MET A 283 10.46 -14.35 3.38
N TYR A 284 9.76 -14.47 2.24
CA TYR A 284 8.49 -13.81 2.01
C TYR A 284 7.48 -14.11 3.11
N HIS A 285 7.29 -15.39 3.42
CA HIS A 285 6.33 -15.78 4.45
C HIS A 285 6.81 -15.44 5.86
N ALA A 286 8.11 -15.57 6.12
CA ALA A 286 8.69 -15.26 7.42
C ALA A 286 8.66 -13.76 7.72
N PHE A 287 9.24 -12.94 6.85
CA PHE A 287 9.29 -11.50 7.06
C PHE A 287 7.89 -10.87 7.02
N GLY A 288 7.05 -11.28 6.07
CA GLY A 288 5.66 -10.79 6.00
C GLY A 288 4.86 -11.10 7.28
N ALA A 289 5.00 -12.30 7.87
CA ALA A 289 4.38 -12.62 9.16
C ALA A 289 4.93 -11.72 10.28
N VAL A 290 6.22 -11.41 10.28
CA VAL A 290 6.86 -10.51 11.25
C VAL A 290 6.36 -9.07 11.08
N VAL A 291 6.22 -8.57 9.86
CA VAL A 291 5.68 -7.23 9.57
C VAL A 291 4.24 -7.06 10.06
N HIS A 292 3.43 -8.09 9.88
CA HIS A 292 1.99 -8.03 10.18
C HIS A 292 1.59 -8.54 11.57
N ARG A 293 2.57 -8.93 12.41
CA ARG A 293 2.29 -9.33 13.79
C ARG A 293 1.69 -8.19 14.61
N ARG A 294 0.91 -8.51 15.61
CA ARG A 294 0.49 -7.57 16.65
C ARG A 294 1.62 -7.30 17.64
N GLY A 295 1.70 -6.08 18.15
CA GLY A 295 2.72 -5.64 19.10
C GLY A 295 3.45 -4.39 18.64
N ASN A 296 4.68 -4.18 19.10
CA ASN A 296 5.49 -3.02 18.74
C ASN A 296 5.96 -3.10 17.28
N ASN A 297 5.23 -2.45 16.39
CA ASN A 297 5.47 -2.46 14.95
C ASN A 297 6.69 -1.64 14.51
N GLU A 298 7.16 -0.69 15.34
CA GLU A 298 8.36 0.10 15.02
C GLU A 298 9.64 -0.73 15.03
N SER A 299 9.66 -1.80 15.80
CA SER A 299 10.80 -2.72 15.84
C SER A 299 11.10 -3.38 14.49
N VAL A 300 10.11 -3.45 13.59
CA VAL A 300 10.28 -4.05 12.26
C VAL A 300 11.31 -3.31 11.41
N PHE A 301 11.39 -1.98 11.54
CA PHE A 301 12.34 -1.17 10.78
C PHE A 301 13.81 -1.38 11.21
N LYS A 302 14.03 -2.04 12.36
CA LYS A 302 15.36 -2.39 12.86
C LYS A 302 15.84 -3.77 12.39
N ILE A 303 14.99 -4.51 11.67
CA ILE A 303 15.33 -5.84 11.16
C ILE A 303 16.25 -5.68 9.94
N ASN A 304 17.43 -6.24 10.03
CA ASN A 304 18.48 -6.08 9.03
C ASN A 304 19.13 -7.39 8.56
N ASN A 305 18.72 -8.54 9.10
CA ASN A 305 19.21 -9.85 8.71
C ASN A 305 18.21 -10.97 9.04
N ASP A 306 18.45 -12.15 8.48
CA ASP A 306 17.58 -13.32 8.58
C ASP A 306 17.51 -13.89 10.00
N ASN A 307 18.61 -13.83 10.76
CA ASN A 307 18.63 -14.33 12.15
C ASN A 307 17.65 -13.52 13.03
N HIS A 308 17.57 -12.21 12.83
CA HIS A 308 16.63 -11.37 13.57
C HIS A 308 15.17 -11.73 13.24
N ILE A 309 14.88 -12.09 11.98
CA ILE A 309 13.57 -12.60 11.57
C ILE A 309 13.30 -13.94 12.26
N LEU A 310 14.26 -14.85 12.25
CA LEU A 310 14.15 -16.16 12.89
C LEU A 310 13.86 -16.04 14.39
N ASP A 311 14.57 -15.17 15.11
CA ASP A 311 14.36 -14.95 16.55
C ASP A 311 12.91 -14.49 16.85
N ILE A 312 12.37 -13.60 16.02
CA ILE A 312 10.99 -13.13 16.16
C ILE A 312 10.00 -14.25 15.84
N ILE A 313 10.22 -15.01 14.77
CA ILE A 313 9.38 -16.16 14.39
C ILE A 313 9.38 -17.21 15.49
N GLU A 314 10.51 -17.52 16.07
CA GLU A 314 10.59 -18.42 17.24
C GLU A 314 9.80 -17.87 18.43
N GLY A 315 9.87 -16.55 18.67
CA GLY A 315 9.06 -15.89 19.68
C GLY A 315 7.55 -16.05 19.44
N MET A 316 7.10 -15.85 18.19
CA MET A 316 5.71 -16.05 17.80
C MET A 316 5.25 -17.51 17.96
N ALA A 317 6.15 -18.46 17.71
CA ALA A 317 5.88 -19.90 17.82
C ALA A 317 5.87 -20.43 19.26
N ARG A 318 6.41 -19.67 20.24
CA ARG A 318 6.44 -20.07 21.66
C ARG A 318 5.10 -19.88 22.38
N TYR A 319 4.05 -19.46 21.67
CA TYR A 319 2.74 -19.35 22.26
C TYR A 319 2.33 -20.66 22.94
N GLN A 320 2.00 -20.58 24.22
CA GLN A 320 1.47 -21.70 25.00
C GLN A 320 0.00 -21.37 25.29
N PRO A 321 -0.93 -22.26 24.89
CA PRO A 321 -2.33 -22.11 25.27
C PRO A 321 -2.43 -21.98 26.80
N LYS A 322 -3.04 -20.92 27.29
CA LYS A 322 -3.43 -20.81 28.68
C LYS A 322 -4.59 -21.77 28.91
N SER A 323 -4.76 -22.24 30.15
CA SER A 323 -5.80 -23.21 30.46
C SER A 323 -7.20 -22.76 29.99
N ASP A 324 -7.92 -23.65 29.43
CA ASP A 324 -9.21 -23.72 28.72
C ASP A 324 -10.28 -22.62 28.88
N LYS A 325 -10.12 -21.64 29.76
CA LYS A 325 -11.21 -20.69 30.09
C LYS A 325 -10.93 -19.22 29.82
N ASP A 326 -9.68 -18.80 29.63
CA ASP A 326 -9.31 -17.38 29.65
C ASP A 326 -8.67 -16.85 28.35
N ASP A 327 -8.35 -17.67 27.36
CA ASP A 327 -7.61 -17.27 26.15
C ASP A 327 -8.39 -16.29 25.28
N PHE A 328 -9.71 -16.26 25.39
CA PHE A 328 -10.56 -15.43 24.54
C PHE A 328 -10.92 -14.05 25.13
N LYS A 329 -10.76 -13.82 26.42
CA LYS A 329 -11.27 -12.60 27.09
C LYS A 329 -10.53 -11.31 26.73
N ASN A 330 -9.29 -11.42 26.30
CA ASN A 330 -8.50 -10.27 25.85
C ASN A 330 -7.81 -10.66 24.55
N TRP A 331 -7.95 -9.83 23.54
CA TRP A 331 -7.25 -9.91 22.26
C TRP A 331 -5.75 -10.21 22.47
N ASP A 332 -5.43 -11.47 22.72
CA ASP A 332 -4.06 -11.91 22.98
C ASP A 332 -3.25 -11.79 21.68
N SER A 333 -2.32 -10.86 21.70
CA SER A 333 -1.39 -10.67 20.57
C SER A 333 -0.59 -11.94 20.28
N GLY A 334 -0.30 -12.75 21.28
CA GLY A 334 0.43 -14.01 21.13
C GLY A 334 -0.38 -15.02 20.33
N LEU A 335 -1.65 -15.23 20.66
CA LEU A 335 -2.54 -16.12 19.93
C LEU A 335 -2.73 -15.66 18.47
N PHE A 336 -2.98 -14.35 18.28
CA PHE A 336 -3.08 -13.79 16.92
C PHE A 336 -1.82 -14.06 16.11
N ASN A 337 -0.65 -13.79 16.68
CA ASN A 337 0.63 -13.94 16.02
C ASN A 337 0.92 -15.43 15.68
N TYR A 338 0.55 -16.34 16.57
CA TYR A 338 0.65 -17.77 16.31
C TYR A 338 -0.25 -18.22 15.15
N LEU A 339 -1.51 -17.77 15.13
CA LEU A 339 -2.44 -18.08 14.03
C LEU A 339 -2.03 -17.42 12.72
N LEU A 340 -1.49 -16.20 12.74
CA LEU A 340 -0.90 -15.57 11.56
C LEU A 340 0.29 -16.37 11.03
N LEU A 341 1.20 -16.76 11.92
CA LEU A 341 2.35 -17.58 11.58
C LEU A 341 1.94 -18.94 10.99
N SER A 342 0.89 -19.56 11.53
CA SER A 342 0.38 -20.83 10.99
C SER A 342 -0.13 -20.69 9.55
N ASN A 343 -0.76 -19.55 9.23
CA ASN A 343 -1.23 -19.24 7.88
C ASN A 343 -0.08 -19.02 6.90
N ALA A 344 0.93 -18.26 7.31
CA ALA A 344 2.13 -18.02 6.50
C ALA A 344 2.90 -19.33 6.25
N ALA A 345 3.12 -20.12 7.29
CA ALA A 345 3.81 -21.41 7.21
C ALA A 345 3.08 -22.43 6.32
N LEU A 346 1.75 -22.48 6.39
CA LEU A 346 0.94 -23.36 5.54
C LEU A 346 1.06 -22.97 4.06
N CYS A 347 1.04 -21.69 3.74
CA CYS A 347 1.24 -21.22 2.37
C CYS A 347 2.63 -21.58 1.85
N TRP A 348 3.67 -21.44 2.68
CA TRP A 348 5.01 -21.87 2.31
C TRP A 348 5.10 -23.37 2.03
N GLU A 349 4.51 -24.23 2.87
CA GLU A 349 4.48 -25.69 2.61
C GLU A 349 3.72 -26.05 1.32
N ARG A 350 2.75 -25.22 0.92
CA ARG A 350 1.92 -25.42 -0.28
C ARG A 350 2.36 -24.55 -1.47
N TRP A 351 3.64 -24.18 -1.54
CA TRP A 351 4.18 -23.44 -2.67
C TRP A 351 3.70 -24.03 -4.02
N PRO A 352 3.29 -23.23 -5.03
CA PRO A 352 3.58 -21.79 -5.20
C PRO A 352 2.54 -20.82 -4.60
N TYR A 353 1.67 -21.26 -3.72
CA TYR A 353 0.69 -20.36 -3.09
C TYR A 353 1.39 -19.40 -2.12
N ARG A 354 1.21 -18.08 -2.34
CA ARG A 354 1.69 -17.04 -1.43
C ARG A 354 0.59 -16.60 -0.49
N TYR A 355 0.90 -16.41 0.79
CA TYR A 355 -0.01 -15.72 1.69
C TYR A 355 -0.20 -14.28 1.23
N SER A 356 -1.46 -13.83 1.05
CA SER A 356 -1.73 -12.49 0.56
C SER A 356 -1.64 -11.46 1.68
N PHE A 357 -0.45 -10.88 1.89
CA PHE A 357 -0.29 -9.77 2.82
C PHE A 357 -1.03 -8.51 2.37
N GLU A 358 -1.32 -8.36 1.08
CA GLU A 358 -2.17 -7.30 0.56
C GLU A 358 -3.61 -7.42 1.11
N LYS A 359 -4.25 -8.59 0.94
CA LYS A 359 -5.57 -8.85 1.51
C LYS A 359 -5.54 -8.76 3.04
N HIS A 360 -4.51 -9.30 3.67
CA HIS A 360 -4.34 -9.23 5.13
C HIS A 360 -4.33 -7.78 5.62
N ARG A 361 -3.63 -6.88 4.94
CA ARG A 361 -3.54 -5.45 5.28
C ARG A 361 -4.84 -4.70 5.04
N GLN A 362 -5.61 -5.06 4.02
CA GLN A 362 -6.90 -4.44 3.67
C GLN A 362 -8.00 -4.72 4.69
N VAL A 363 -7.91 -5.81 5.45
CA VAL A 363 -8.90 -6.14 6.49
C VAL A 363 -8.88 -5.07 7.59
N ASP A 364 -10.00 -4.39 7.84
CA ASP A 364 -10.07 -3.34 8.85
C ASP A 364 -9.85 -3.87 10.26
N VAL A 365 -10.56 -4.92 10.64
CA VAL A 365 -10.41 -5.55 11.95
C VAL A 365 -10.36 -7.07 11.82
N TRP A 366 -9.29 -7.64 12.37
CA TRP A 366 -9.14 -9.08 12.51
C TRP A 366 -9.80 -9.58 13.78
N THR A 367 -10.53 -10.68 13.67
CA THR A 367 -11.15 -11.40 14.79
C THR A 367 -10.65 -12.84 14.85
N MET A 368 -10.77 -13.44 16.02
CA MET A 368 -10.65 -14.88 16.20
C MET A 368 -12.05 -15.45 16.27
N GLU A 369 -12.35 -16.36 15.35
CA GLU A 369 -13.66 -17.00 15.24
C GLU A 369 -13.61 -18.40 15.84
N HIS A 370 -14.66 -18.76 16.57
CA HIS A 370 -14.84 -20.13 17.04
C HIS A 370 -15.29 -21.03 15.91
N ILE A 371 -14.49 -22.04 15.62
CA ILE A 371 -14.81 -23.05 14.58
C ILE A 371 -16.13 -23.73 14.96
N PHE A 372 -16.24 -24.19 16.18
CA PHE A 372 -17.51 -24.57 16.79
C PHE A 372 -18.07 -23.37 17.59
N ALA A 373 -19.34 -23.04 17.38
CA ALA A 373 -19.96 -21.84 17.97
C ALA A 373 -19.88 -21.83 19.50
N ARG A 374 -19.42 -20.68 20.05
CA ARG A 374 -19.27 -20.48 21.49
C ARG A 374 -20.61 -20.32 22.19
N ASN A 375 -21.51 -19.54 21.61
CA ASN A 375 -22.78 -19.13 22.22
C ASN A 375 -23.88 -20.05 21.75
N GLN A 376 -24.24 -20.98 22.61
CA GLN A 376 -25.42 -21.85 22.46
C GLN A 376 -26.60 -21.27 23.26
N LYS A 377 -26.38 -20.12 23.92
CA LYS A 377 -27.38 -19.41 24.72
C LYS A 377 -28.12 -18.43 23.83
N ASP A 378 -29.40 -18.31 24.09
CA ASP A 378 -30.26 -17.30 23.45
C ASP A 378 -30.35 -17.41 21.91
N LEU A 379 -30.31 -18.64 21.39
CA LEU A 379 -30.60 -18.86 19.97
C LEU A 379 -32.01 -18.34 19.63
N ASN A 380 -32.10 -17.57 18.55
CA ASN A 380 -33.41 -17.24 18.01
C ASN A 380 -34.04 -18.48 17.35
N GLU A 381 -35.32 -18.40 17.00
CA GLU A 381 -36.05 -19.57 16.48
C GLU A 381 -35.43 -20.15 15.19
N SER A 382 -34.91 -19.29 14.32
CA SER A 382 -34.26 -19.72 13.07
C SER A 382 -32.95 -20.46 13.38
N GLU A 383 -32.10 -19.89 14.23
CA GLU A 383 -30.85 -20.52 14.67
C GLU A 383 -31.13 -21.85 15.39
N PHE A 384 -32.12 -21.89 16.26
CA PHE A 384 -32.51 -23.11 16.97
C PHE A 384 -33.03 -24.21 16.01
N LYS A 385 -33.77 -23.81 14.97
CA LYS A 385 -34.22 -24.71 13.91
C LYS A 385 -33.04 -25.28 13.12
N ASP A 386 -32.04 -24.43 12.80
CA ASP A 386 -30.81 -24.86 12.13
C ASP A 386 -30.05 -25.88 13.00
N TRP A 387 -30.02 -25.68 14.31
CA TRP A 387 -29.34 -26.57 15.25
C TRP A 387 -30.00 -27.93 15.40
N LEU A 388 -31.33 -27.96 15.47
CA LEU A 388 -32.10 -29.22 15.65
C LEU A 388 -32.41 -29.95 14.35
N GLY A 389 -32.41 -29.23 13.20
CA GLY A 389 -32.76 -29.81 11.91
C GLY A 389 -34.12 -30.52 11.95
N GLU A 390 -34.15 -31.77 11.53
CA GLU A 390 -35.38 -32.59 11.55
C GLU A 390 -35.99 -32.84 12.95
N LYS A 391 -35.20 -32.64 14.02
CA LYS A 391 -35.68 -32.77 15.40
C LYS A 391 -36.42 -31.53 15.91
N TYR A 392 -36.46 -30.46 15.10
CA TYR A 392 -37.11 -29.20 15.49
C TYR A 392 -38.62 -29.40 15.68
N SER A 393 -39.15 -28.75 16.73
CA SER A 393 -40.59 -28.47 16.85
C SER A 393 -40.77 -27.16 17.62
N PRO A 394 -41.90 -26.43 17.39
CA PRO A 394 -42.18 -25.19 18.16
C PRO A 394 -42.17 -25.41 19.67
N GLN A 395 -42.70 -26.53 20.13
CA GLN A 395 -42.73 -26.90 21.55
C GLN A 395 -41.32 -27.02 22.12
N LYS A 396 -40.37 -27.62 21.39
CA LYS A 396 -38.97 -27.72 21.82
C LYS A 396 -38.29 -26.36 21.91
N PHE A 397 -38.65 -25.42 21.04
CA PHE A 397 -38.12 -24.05 21.12
C PHE A 397 -38.65 -23.33 22.37
N GLU A 398 -39.93 -23.46 22.71
CA GLU A 398 -40.47 -22.92 23.96
C GLU A 398 -39.78 -23.52 25.21
N ASP A 399 -39.55 -24.83 25.18
CA ASP A 399 -38.87 -25.52 26.30
C ASP A 399 -37.40 -25.05 26.42
N TYR A 400 -36.72 -24.89 25.27
CA TYR A 400 -35.38 -24.30 25.24
C TYR A 400 -35.35 -22.89 25.82
N GLN A 401 -36.28 -22.00 25.45
CA GLN A 401 -36.39 -20.66 25.96
C GLN A 401 -36.62 -20.63 27.48
N LYS A 402 -37.45 -21.55 28.00
CA LYS A 402 -37.61 -21.71 29.45
C LYS A 402 -36.31 -22.12 30.14
N LYS A 403 -35.56 -23.05 29.53
CA LYS A 403 -34.27 -23.49 30.05
C LYS A 403 -33.19 -22.42 29.96
N CYS A 404 -33.21 -21.56 28.96
CA CYS A 404 -32.33 -20.40 28.88
C CYS A 404 -32.54 -19.43 30.09
N LYS A 405 -33.79 -19.15 30.45
CA LYS A 405 -34.13 -18.33 31.63
C LYS A 405 -33.63 -18.96 32.95
N GLU A 406 -33.50 -20.27 32.99
CA GLU A 406 -32.95 -21.02 34.14
C GLU A 406 -31.40 -21.16 34.08
N ASN A 407 -30.71 -20.55 33.09
CA ASN A 407 -29.29 -20.78 32.76
C ASN A 407 -28.95 -22.26 32.51
N LYS A 408 -29.86 -23.02 31.93
CA LYS A 408 -29.72 -24.44 31.61
C LYS A 408 -29.93 -24.73 30.11
N GLY A 409 -30.08 -23.72 29.29
CA GLY A 409 -30.34 -23.85 27.83
C GLY A 409 -29.27 -24.67 27.11
N ASP A 410 -28.00 -24.41 27.41
CA ASP A 410 -26.86 -25.11 26.81
C ASP A 410 -26.90 -26.63 27.10
N LYS A 411 -27.12 -26.96 28.38
CA LYS A 411 -27.20 -28.37 28.78
C LYS A 411 -28.38 -29.07 28.12
N TRP A 412 -29.55 -28.41 28.08
CA TRP A 412 -30.74 -28.93 27.44
C TRP A 412 -30.53 -29.17 25.92
N LEU A 413 -29.92 -28.18 25.23
CA LEU A 413 -29.62 -28.30 23.81
C LEU A 413 -28.62 -29.43 23.54
N PHE A 414 -27.63 -29.57 24.39
CA PHE A 414 -26.64 -30.64 24.32
C PHE A 414 -27.29 -32.03 24.49
N ASP A 415 -28.19 -32.17 25.46
CA ASP A 415 -28.92 -33.42 25.68
C ASP A 415 -29.80 -33.78 24.49
N GLU A 416 -30.46 -32.79 23.85
CA GLU A 416 -31.31 -32.98 22.64
C GLU A 416 -30.49 -33.36 21.39
N LEU A 417 -29.30 -32.76 21.25
CA LEU A 417 -28.42 -33.06 20.11
C LEU A 417 -27.66 -34.38 20.28
N GLY A 418 -27.63 -34.91 21.51
CA GLY A 418 -26.80 -36.06 21.86
C GLY A 418 -25.30 -35.71 21.86
N ASN A 419 -24.45 -36.62 22.33
CA ASN A 419 -23.00 -36.41 22.53
C ASN A 419 -22.17 -36.01 21.25
N ARG A 420 -22.82 -35.46 20.25
CA ARG A 420 -22.21 -35.01 18.99
C ARG A 420 -21.47 -33.67 19.13
N TYR A 421 -21.78 -32.89 20.17
CA TYR A 421 -21.27 -31.55 20.37
C TYR A 421 -20.68 -31.40 21.76
N PRO A 422 -19.58 -30.64 21.93
CA PRO A 422 -19.00 -30.40 23.26
C PRO A 422 -19.98 -29.63 24.15
N SER A 423 -20.07 -30.04 25.40
CA SER A 423 -21.03 -29.51 26.40
C SER A 423 -20.60 -28.20 27.03
N THR A 424 -19.44 -27.64 26.70
CA THR A 424 -18.87 -26.46 27.34
C THR A 424 -18.27 -25.50 26.31
N GLU A 425 -18.24 -24.21 26.66
CA GLU A 425 -17.48 -23.22 25.90
C GLU A 425 -16.03 -23.68 25.74
N ASP A 426 -15.58 -23.78 24.50
CA ASP A 426 -14.22 -24.13 24.16
C ASP A 426 -13.51 -22.95 23.51
N ASN A 427 -12.74 -22.23 24.34
CA ASN A 427 -11.94 -21.10 23.93
C ASN A 427 -10.48 -21.50 23.61
N SER A 428 -10.21 -22.78 23.48
CA SER A 428 -8.87 -23.26 23.15
C SER A 428 -8.50 -22.96 21.68
N ILE A 429 -7.20 -22.85 21.42
CA ILE A 429 -6.67 -22.66 20.07
C ILE A 429 -7.19 -23.70 19.07
N ASN A 430 -7.52 -24.90 19.54
CA ASN A 430 -8.04 -26.02 18.75
C ASN A 430 -9.42 -25.73 18.14
N ASN A 431 -10.08 -24.70 18.68
CA ASN A 431 -11.40 -24.26 18.25
C ASN A 431 -11.39 -22.83 17.70
N LEU A 432 -10.23 -22.26 17.39
CA LEU A 432 -10.11 -20.87 16.95
C LEU A 432 -9.43 -20.76 15.60
N ALA A 433 -9.93 -19.83 14.77
CA ALA A 433 -9.37 -19.48 13.48
C ALA A 433 -9.41 -17.98 13.25
N LEU A 434 -8.51 -17.43 12.42
CA LEU A 434 -8.52 -16.03 12.05
C LEU A 434 -9.59 -15.74 11.00
N LEU A 435 -10.35 -14.66 11.21
CA LEU A 435 -11.34 -14.20 10.24
C LEU A 435 -11.50 -12.68 10.28
N PRO A 436 -11.73 -11.99 9.14
CA PRO A 436 -12.14 -10.60 9.13
C PRO A 436 -13.44 -10.39 9.90
N ARG A 437 -13.59 -9.25 10.60
CA ARG A 437 -14.81 -8.96 11.41
C ARG A 437 -16.10 -9.09 10.60
N ASP A 438 -16.11 -8.55 9.38
CA ASP A 438 -17.31 -8.55 8.55
C ASP A 438 -17.70 -9.97 8.11
N ALA A 439 -16.71 -10.79 7.78
CA ALA A 439 -16.91 -12.21 7.49
C ALA A 439 -17.38 -12.97 8.74
N ASN A 440 -16.79 -12.65 9.91
CA ASN A 440 -17.20 -13.22 11.20
C ASN A 440 -18.67 -12.92 11.53
N SER A 441 -19.11 -11.69 11.27
CA SER A 441 -20.52 -11.31 11.48
C SER A 441 -21.48 -12.16 10.66
N SER A 442 -21.06 -12.67 9.50
CA SER A 442 -21.86 -13.55 8.64
C SER A 442 -22.00 -14.97 9.23
N PHE A 443 -21.07 -15.37 10.09
CA PHE A 443 -21.11 -16.69 10.74
C PHE A 443 -22.16 -16.76 11.85
N ASN A 444 -22.39 -15.66 12.58
CA ASN A 444 -23.29 -15.64 13.73
C ASN A 444 -23.13 -16.89 14.61
N ASN A 445 -24.23 -17.43 15.13
CA ASN A 445 -24.27 -18.68 15.88
C ASN A 445 -24.46 -19.93 15.00
N LYS A 446 -24.05 -19.87 13.72
CA LYS A 446 -24.18 -21.00 12.81
C LYS A 446 -23.35 -22.20 13.28
N LEU A 447 -23.89 -23.39 13.05
CA LEU A 447 -23.17 -24.64 13.20
C LEU A 447 -21.97 -24.70 12.24
N PHE A 448 -21.05 -25.62 12.50
CA PHE A 448 -19.89 -25.86 11.63
C PHE A 448 -20.26 -26.03 10.16
N GLU A 449 -21.33 -26.77 9.86
CA GLU A 449 -21.81 -27.00 8.49
C GLU A 449 -22.24 -25.69 7.81
N GLY A 450 -23.06 -24.87 8.47
CA GLY A 450 -23.48 -23.58 7.91
C GLY A 450 -22.33 -22.57 7.74
N LYS A 451 -21.33 -22.59 8.64
CA LYS A 451 -20.10 -21.81 8.47
C LYS A 451 -19.27 -22.32 7.28
N ARG A 452 -19.18 -23.63 7.12
CA ARG A 452 -18.51 -24.28 5.99
C ARG A 452 -19.14 -23.91 4.66
N GLU A 453 -20.47 -23.91 4.57
CA GLU A 453 -21.19 -23.50 3.34
C GLU A 453 -20.82 -22.07 2.93
N LEU A 454 -20.75 -21.14 3.88
CA LEU A 454 -20.31 -19.77 3.61
C LEU A 454 -18.86 -19.72 3.10
N VAL A 455 -17.93 -20.46 3.72
CA VAL A 455 -16.54 -20.51 3.27
C VAL A 455 -16.43 -21.11 1.87
N VAL A 456 -17.20 -22.16 1.55
CA VAL A 456 -17.28 -22.74 0.20
C VAL A 456 -17.81 -21.72 -0.80
N GLN A 457 -18.86 -21.00 -0.46
CA GLN A 457 -19.41 -19.95 -1.30
C GLN A 457 -18.36 -18.87 -1.57
N TRP A 458 -17.72 -18.31 -0.55
CA TRP A 458 -16.69 -17.27 -0.72
C TRP A 458 -15.51 -17.75 -1.55
N SER A 459 -15.11 -19.01 -1.39
CA SER A 459 -14.04 -19.61 -2.20
C SER A 459 -14.47 -19.74 -3.67
N SER A 460 -15.70 -20.15 -3.94
CA SER A 460 -16.24 -20.26 -5.30
C SER A 460 -16.36 -18.89 -5.99
N GLU A 461 -16.63 -17.84 -5.25
CA GLU A 461 -16.62 -16.44 -5.68
C GLU A 461 -15.20 -15.83 -5.77
N ARG A 462 -14.15 -16.64 -5.67
CA ARG A 462 -12.74 -16.20 -5.66
C ARG A 462 -12.44 -15.13 -4.60
N TRP A 463 -13.09 -15.22 -3.45
CA TRP A 463 -12.92 -14.30 -2.33
C TRP A 463 -13.27 -12.84 -2.66
N ILE A 464 -14.27 -12.62 -3.50
CA ILE A 464 -14.75 -11.27 -3.84
C ILE A 464 -15.52 -10.67 -2.67
N THR A 465 -16.43 -11.44 -2.06
CA THR A 465 -17.27 -10.97 -0.96
C THR A 465 -16.49 -10.89 0.34
N TYR A 466 -15.89 -12.01 0.75
CA TYR A 466 -15.06 -12.08 1.96
C TYR A 466 -13.85 -12.96 1.70
N TRP A 467 -12.74 -12.64 2.38
CA TRP A 467 -11.53 -13.45 2.34
C TRP A 467 -11.33 -14.21 3.64
N ALA A 468 -11.24 -15.53 3.55
CA ALA A 468 -10.79 -16.36 4.65
C ALA A 468 -9.30 -16.69 4.51
N PRO A 469 -8.49 -16.56 5.58
CA PRO A 469 -7.10 -17.00 5.54
C PRO A 469 -6.98 -18.49 5.25
N PRO A 470 -5.87 -18.95 4.65
CA PRO A 470 -5.70 -20.34 4.17
C PRO A 470 -5.88 -21.41 5.24
N VAL A 471 -5.46 -21.17 6.49
CA VAL A 471 -5.71 -22.11 7.59
C VAL A 471 -7.20 -22.17 7.94
N THR A 472 -7.90 -21.03 7.94
CA THR A 472 -9.35 -20.98 8.18
C THR A 472 -10.12 -21.71 7.10
N GLU A 473 -9.77 -21.49 5.83
CA GLU A 473 -10.34 -22.26 4.71
C GLU A 473 -10.08 -23.77 4.91
N ALA A 474 -8.83 -24.14 5.19
CA ALA A 474 -8.44 -25.53 5.37
C ALA A 474 -9.14 -26.23 6.54
N VAL A 475 -9.47 -25.49 7.62
CA VAL A 475 -10.23 -25.97 8.76
C VAL A 475 -11.65 -26.34 8.34
N PHE A 476 -12.36 -25.42 7.68
CA PHE A 476 -13.75 -25.66 7.26
C PHE A 476 -13.83 -26.71 6.15
N MET A 477 -12.81 -26.86 5.32
CA MET A 477 -12.66 -27.95 4.35
C MET A 477 -12.15 -29.27 4.97
N LYS A 478 -11.82 -29.29 6.26
CA LYS A 478 -11.19 -30.44 6.95
C LYS A 478 -9.92 -30.96 6.28
N SER A 479 -9.25 -30.15 5.46
CA SER A 479 -8.07 -30.56 4.70
C SER A 479 -6.80 -30.65 5.52
N LEU A 480 -6.79 -30.13 6.76
CA LEU A 480 -5.68 -30.24 7.71
C LEU A 480 -5.77 -31.47 8.62
N THR A 481 -6.96 -32.06 8.75
CA THR A 481 -7.19 -33.12 9.75
C THR A 481 -7.03 -34.51 9.17
N GLY A 482 -7.07 -34.64 7.84
CA GLY A 482 -7.08 -35.96 7.18
C GLY A 482 -8.29 -36.83 7.51
N LEU A 483 -9.28 -36.27 8.23
CA LEU A 483 -10.51 -36.94 8.62
C LEU A 483 -11.59 -36.80 7.53
N LYS A 484 -12.62 -37.66 7.59
CA LYS A 484 -13.67 -37.70 6.56
C LYS A 484 -14.39 -36.36 6.47
N MET A 485 -14.37 -35.74 5.30
CA MET A 485 -15.12 -34.51 4.99
C MET A 485 -16.62 -34.65 5.16
N THR A 486 -17.13 -35.87 5.18
CA THR A 486 -18.56 -36.20 5.32
C THR A 486 -19.12 -35.94 6.72
N ILE A 487 -18.27 -35.74 7.73
CA ILE A 487 -18.73 -35.44 9.09
C ILE A 487 -19.11 -33.96 9.19
N PRO A 488 -20.39 -33.61 9.43
CA PRO A 488 -20.87 -32.22 9.38
C PRO A 488 -20.60 -31.41 10.64
N TYR A 489 -19.75 -31.86 11.54
CA TYR A 489 -19.42 -31.18 12.79
C TYR A 489 -17.90 -31.19 13.07
N TRP A 490 -17.47 -30.34 14.02
CA TRP A 490 -16.08 -30.21 14.47
C TRP A 490 -15.88 -31.08 15.72
N SER A 491 -15.29 -32.27 15.52
CA SER A 491 -15.12 -33.26 16.59
C SER A 491 -13.87 -33.01 17.44
N GLU A 492 -13.76 -33.71 18.57
CA GLU A 492 -12.55 -33.68 19.41
C GLU A 492 -11.33 -34.25 18.67
N GLU A 493 -11.53 -35.16 17.74
CA GLU A 493 -10.47 -35.67 16.87
C GLU A 493 -10.03 -34.62 15.86
N ASP A 494 -10.98 -33.87 15.26
CA ASP A 494 -10.67 -32.72 14.39
C ASP A 494 -9.84 -31.67 15.13
N LYS A 495 -10.21 -31.32 16.36
CA LYS A 495 -9.49 -30.35 17.19
C LYS A 495 -8.04 -30.78 17.42
N LYS A 496 -7.84 -32.04 17.85
CA LYS A 496 -6.49 -32.60 18.08
C LYS A 496 -5.67 -32.64 16.80
N ALA A 497 -6.26 -33.08 15.69
CA ALA A 497 -5.61 -33.17 14.41
C ALA A 497 -5.24 -31.78 13.87
N TYR A 498 -6.13 -30.79 13.98
CA TYR A 498 -5.90 -29.41 13.60
C TYR A 498 -4.70 -28.81 14.34
N TYR A 499 -4.70 -28.85 15.68
CA TYR A 499 -3.60 -28.29 16.46
C TYR A 499 -2.27 -28.99 16.17
N SER A 500 -2.29 -30.32 16.06
CA SER A 500 -1.09 -31.07 15.70
C SER A 500 -0.55 -30.70 14.32
N SER A 501 -1.46 -30.48 13.35
CA SER A 501 -1.10 -30.07 12.00
C SER A 501 -0.44 -28.68 11.98
N ILE A 502 -1.08 -27.65 12.54
CA ILE A 502 -0.48 -26.30 12.54
C ILE A 502 0.83 -26.24 13.31
N LYS A 503 0.95 -26.98 14.43
CA LYS A 503 2.20 -27.09 15.19
C LYS A 503 3.32 -27.74 14.37
N LYS A 504 3.00 -28.79 13.61
CA LYS A 504 3.96 -29.47 12.73
C LYS A 504 4.40 -28.53 11.60
N THR A 505 3.46 -27.84 10.94
CA THR A 505 3.75 -26.89 9.86
C THR A 505 4.65 -25.75 10.35
N ILE A 506 4.36 -25.14 11.51
CA ILE A 506 5.23 -24.12 12.11
C ILE A 506 6.63 -24.67 12.41
N LYS A 507 6.72 -25.89 12.98
CA LYS A 507 8.01 -26.54 13.25
C LYS A 507 8.83 -26.74 11.97
N ASN A 508 8.22 -27.24 10.91
CA ASN A 508 8.87 -27.43 9.61
C ASN A 508 9.37 -26.10 9.05
N PHE A 509 8.55 -25.05 9.14
CA PHE A 509 8.89 -23.70 8.70
C PHE A 509 10.11 -23.15 9.44
N ILE A 510 10.14 -23.25 10.76
CA ILE A 510 11.29 -22.84 11.58
C ILE A 510 12.53 -23.68 11.25
N THR A 511 12.36 -24.98 11.02
CA THR A 511 13.49 -25.85 10.64
C THR A 511 14.09 -25.41 9.31
N ALA A 512 13.26 -25.07 8.33
CA ALA A 512 13.73 -24.54 7.05
C ALA A 512 14.49 -23.21 7.22
N LEU A 513 13.99 -22.29 8.05
CA LEU A 513 14.68 -21.02 8.35
C LEU A 513 16.05 -21.20 9.02
N LYS A 514 16.23 -22.29 9.77
CA LYS A 514 17.51 -22.63 10.42
C LYS A 514 18.51 -23.30 9.50
N THR A 515 18.06 -23.87 8.42
CA THR A 515 18.92 -24.59 7.48
C THR A 515 19.52 -23.56 6.52
N PRO A 516 20.85 -23.35 6.51
CA PRO A 516 21.47 -22.48 5.51
C PRO A 516 21.08 -22.98 4.13
N LEU A 517 20.65 -22.07 3.26
CA LEU A 517 20.55 -22.37 1.83
C LEU A 517 21.95 -22.80 1.36
N THR A 518 22.16 -24.10 1.20
CA THR A 518 23.32 -24.60 0.45
C THR A 518 23.09 -24.17 -1.01
N LEU A 519 23.71 -23.05 -1.38
CA LEU A 519 23.85 -22.60 -2.76
C LEU A 519 24.71 -23.58 -3.54
#